data_11dbf20c42cd06a537a5abee49ad3102
#
_entry.id   11dbf20c42cd06a537a5abee49ad3102
#
_cell.length_a   1.000
_cell.length_b   1.000
_cell.length_c   1.000
_cell.angle_alpha   90.00
_cell.angle_beta   90.00
_cell.angle_gamma   90.00
#
_symmetry.space_group_name_H-M   'P 1'
#
loop_
_entity.id
_entity.type
_entity.pdbx_description
1 polymer ?
#
loop_
_entity_poly.entity_id
_entity_poly.type
_entity_poly.pdbx_seq_one_letter_code
_entity_poly.pdbx_strand_id
1 'polypeptide(L)'
;MQLSDVRIDRGGRTILRDVSLEVPRGSITAVLGPSGSGKSTLLAALTGELRPVAGHVRLFGEDIPHGSRALLEMRKNVGVLLQGNGLLTDLSVAENVALPLRTHTRLPEPVLQRLVRMKLHAVGLLAAADAWPRELSGGMARRVALARALALDPPLMIYDEPLTGLDPIASGVIMSLIQRLNDSLGLTSIIVSHHVHETLPICDQAVVIANAGIVFSGTPDELQASTDPLVRQFLHGQPDGPIPFDAAPRARVA
;
A
#
# COMPACT_ATOMS: atom_id res chain seq x y z
N MET A 1 12.03 6.79 -2.03
CA MET A 1 12.20 5.75 -1.01
C MET A 1 13.22 4.75 -1.50
N GLN A 2 14.04 4.15 -0.62
CA GLN A 2 15.11 3.24 -1.02
C GLN A 2 15.25 2.09 -0.02
N LEU A 3 15.38 0.88 -0.55
CA LEU A 3 15.81 -0.31 0.19
C LEU A 3 17.17 -0.76 -0.38
N SER A 4 18.10 -1.14 0.49
CA SER A 4 19.44 -1.60 0.09
C SER A 4 19.76 -2.87 0.85
N ASP A 5 19.88 -3.98 0.14
CA ASP A 5 20.27 -5.32 0.62
C ASP A 5 19.47 -5.78 1.85
N VAL A 6 18.17 -5.50 1.82
CA VAL A 6 17.29 -5.74 2.96
C VAL A 6 17.02 -7.22 3.12
N ARG A 7 17.30 -7.73 4.33
CA ARG A 7 16.90 -9.05 4.79
C ARG A 7 15.92 -8.94 5.95
N ILE A 8 14.83 -9.71 5.85
CA ILE A 8 13.80 -9.77 6.88
C ILE A 8 13.54 -11.22 7.26
N ASP A 9 13.70 -11.50 8.55
CA ASP A 9 13.40 -12.79 9.15
C ASP A 9 12.14 -12.66 10.03
N ARG A 10 11.28 -13.67 10.03
CA ARG A 10 10.09 -13.75 10.88
C ARG A 10 9.89 -15.18 11.36
N GLY A 11 9.76 -15.36 12.68
CA GLY A 11 9.58 -16.70 13.28
C GLY A 11 10.72 -17.67 12.92
N GLY A 12 11.97 -17.20 12.92
CA GLY A 12 13.15 -18.00 12.58
C GLY A 12 13.32 -18.35 11.09
N ARG A 13 12.51 -17.74 10.21
CA ARG A 13 12.58 -17.97 8.75
C ARG A 13 12.89 -16.66 8.02
N THR A 14 13.75 -16.73 7.02
CA THR A 14 13.96 -15.62 6.08
C THR A 14 12.75 -15.49 5.17
N ILE A 15 12.07 -14.37 5.25
CA ILE A 15 10.90 -14.02 4.42
C ILE A 15 11.34 -13.24 3.20
N LEU A 16 12.27 -12.29 3.37
CA LEU A 16 12.87 -11.51 2.29
C LEU A 16 14.40 -11.53 2.44
N ARG A 17 15.09 -11.68 1.32
CA ARG A 17 16.56 -11.76 1.24
C ARG A 17 17.07 -10.86 0.12
N ASP A 18 18.10 -10.07 0.41
CA ASP A 18 18.84 -9.25 -0.54
C ASP A 18 17.91 -8.37 -1.39
N VAL A 19 16.88 -7.78 -0.74
CA VAL A 19 15.90 -6.92 -1.42
C VAL A 19 16.46 -5.52 -1.55
N SER A 20 16.73 -5.11 -2.78
CA SER A 20 17.11 -3.74 -3.13
C SER A 20 16.08 -3.17 -4.09
N LEU A 21 15.52 -2.00 -3.74
CA LEU A 21 14.45 -1.33 -4.48
C LEU A 21 14.55 0.18 -4.31
N GLU A 22 14.45 0.89 -5.41
CA GLU A 22 14.26 2.33 -5.40
C GLU A 22 12.88 2.69 -5.93
N VAL A 23 12.13 3.50 -5.18
CA VAL A 23 10.85 4.09 -5.60
C VAL A 23 11.08 5.56 -5.88
N PRO A 24 10.97 5.99 -7.14
CA PRO A 24 11.15 7.38 -7.54
C PRO A 24 10.11 8.30 -6.87
N ARG A 25 10.50 9.54 -6.61
CA ARG A 25 9.57 10.52 -6.07
C ARG A 25 8.51 10.89 -7.11
N GLY A 26 7.26 10.96 -6.69
CA GLY A 26 6.13 11.33 -7.54
C GLY A 26 5.60 10.18 -8.40
N SER A 27 6.25 9.00 -8.37
CA SER A 27 5.82 7.84 -9.16
C SER A 27 4.84 6.94 -8.42
N ILE A 28 4.13 6.11 -9.19
CA ILE A 28 3.33 4.98 -8.72
C ILE A 28 4.12 3.69 -8.98
N THR A 29 4.55 3.00 -7.92
CA THR A 29 5.25 1.72 -8.01
C THR A 29 4.34 0.59 -7.57
N ALA A 30 4.13 -0.40 -8.44
CA ALA A 30 3.44 -1.64 -8.09
C ALA A 30 4.41 -2.65 -7.46
N VAL A 31 4.05 -3.18 -6.29
CA VAL A 31 4.71 -4.33 -5.67
C VAL A 31 3.79 -5.53 -5.79
N LEU A 32 4.11 -6.39 -6.73
CA LEU A 32 3.31 -7.53 -7.15
C LEU A 32 3.93 -8.84 -6.65
N GLY A 33 3.16 -9.90 -6.68
CA GLY A 33 3.64 -11.26 -6.37
C GLY A 33 2.55 -12.16 -5.79
N PRO A 34 2.78 -13.47 -5.77
CA PRO A 34 1.82 -14.43 -5.25
C PRO A 34 1.55 -14.23 -3.77
N SER A 35 0.45 -14.82 -3.28
CA SER A 35 0.14 -14.84 -1.85
C SER A 35 1.28 -15.48 -1.06
N GLY A 36 1.66 -14.88 0.08
CA GLY A 36 2.75 -15.38 0.91
C GLY A 36 4.17 -15.07 0.40
N SER A 37 4.34 -14.29 -0.67
CA SER A 37 5.67 -13.93 -1.20
C SER A 37 6.47 -12.96 -0.33
N GLY A 38 5.86 -12.37 0.70
CA GLY A 38 6.52 -11.41 1.60
C GLY A 38 6.12 -9.95 1.41
N LYS A 39 5.12 -9.63 0.56
CA LYS A 39 4.66 -8.25 0.31
C LYS A 39 4.25 -7.51 1.58
N SER A 40 3.41 -8.12 2.43
CA SER A 40 2.99 -7.50 3.70
C SER A 40 4.16 -7.39 4.70
N THR A 41 5.15 -8.28 4.61
CA THR A 41 6.38 -8.19 5.40
C THR A 41 7.24 -7.00 4.94
N LEU A 42 7.30 -6.76 3.63
CA LEU A 42 7.93 -5.57 3.08
C LEU A 42 7.24 -4.30 3.56
N LEU A 43 5.89 -4.26 3.53
CA LEU A 43 5.12 -3.12 4.05
C LEU A 43 5.39 -2.87 5.54
N ALA A 44 5.44 -3.91 6.35
CA ALA A 44 5.77 -3.80 7.78
C ALA A 44 7.18 -3.21 8.00
N ALA A 45 8.14 -3.51 7.10
CA ALA A 45 9.45 -2.88 7.15
C ALA A 45 9.41 -1.41 6.71
N LEU A 46 8.64 -1.06 5.68
CA LEU A 46 8.47 0.31 5.20
C LEU A 46 7.78 1.22 6.22
N THR A 47 6.85 0.68 7.00
CA THR A 47 6.15 1.42 8.07
C THR A 47 6.90 1.41 9.40
N GLY A 48 8.05 0.72 9.47
CA GLY A 48 8.84 0.59 10.69
C GLY A 48 8.19 -0.28 11.78
N GLU A 49 7.22 -1.12 11.43
CA GLU A 49 6.67 -2.14 12.33
C GLU A 49 7.64 -3.29 12.53
N LEU A 50 8.41 -3.58 11.47
CA LEU A 50 9.38 -4.66 11.46
C LEU A 50 10.75 -4.10 11.08
N ARG A 51 11.77 -4.50 11.85
CA ARG A 51 13.17 -4.15 11.53
C ARG A 51 13.79 -5.19 10.62
N PRO A 52 14.50 -4.75 9.56
CA PRO A 52 15.37 -5.65 8.82
C PRO A 52 16.45 -6.24 9.73
N VAL A 53 16.83 -7.49 9.48
CA VAL A 53 17.97 -8.15 10.13
C VAL A 53 19.29 -7.67 9.54
N ALA A 54 19.27 -7.30 8.24
CA ALA A 54 20.39 -6.71 7.52
C ALA A 54 19.86 -5.73 6.47
N GLY A 55 20.76 -4.87 5.97
CA GLY A 55 20.42 -3.83 5.00
C GLY A 55 19.76 -2.60 5.61
N HIS A 56 19.36 -1.67 4.76
CA HIS A 56 18.81 -0.37 5.14
C HIS A 56 17.49 -0.08 4.43
N VAL A 57 16.55 0.51 5.16
CA VAL A 57 15.30 1.07 4.61
C VAL A 57 15.30 2.56 4.86
N ARG A 58 15.30 3.36 3.77
CA ARG A 58 15.30 4.82 3.82
C ARG A 58 14.01 5.39 3.27
N LEU A 59 13.39 6.27 4.06
CA LEU A 59 12.27 7.10 3.64
C LEU A 59 12.70 8.56 3.67
N PHE A 60 12.37 9.31 2.64
CA PHE A 60 12.69 10.74 2.54
C PHE A 60 14.20 11.07 2.69
N GLY A 61 15.08 10.13 2.33
CA GLY A 61 16.54 10.27 2.45
C GLY A 61 17.13 9.83 3.79
N GLU A 62 16.31 9.49 4.78
CA GLU A 62 16.74 9.09 6.12
C GLU A 62 16.41 7.62 6.41
N ASP A 63 17.24 6.94 7.17
CA ASP A 63 16.94 5.60 7.67
C ASP A 63 15.71 5.64 8.58
N ILE A 64 14.90 4.57 8.54
CA ILE A 64 13.72 4.48 9.43
C ILE A 64 14.18 4.53 10.89
N PRO A 65 13.67 5.49 11.67
CA PRO A 65 14.13 5.71 13.04
C PRO A 65 13.72 4.56 13.96
N HIS A 66 14.52 4.33 14.99
CA HIS A 66 14.32 3.25 15.94
C HIS A 66 13.62 3.68 17.24
N GLY A 67 13.53 4.96 17.51
CA GLY A 67 12.86 5.51 18.69
C GLY A 67 11.36 5.68 18.44
N SER A 68 10.51 5.34 19.41
CA SER A 68 9.05 5.39 19.27
C SER A 68 8.54 6.77 18.86
N ARG A 69 9.08 7.84 19.43
CA ARG A 69 8.68 9.22 19.10
C ARG A 69 9.08 9.61 17.67
N ALA A 70 10.32 9.33 17.27
CA ALA A 70 10.80 9.65 15.92
C ALA A 70 10.07 8.82 14.86
N LEU A 71 9.76 7.54 15.16
CA LEU A 71 8.97 6.68 14.30
C LEU A 71 7.54 7.20 14.12
N LEU A 72 6.91 7.70 15.18
CA LEU A 72 5.57 8.31 15.09
C LEU A 72 5.59 9.57 14.22
N GLU A 73 6.61 10.44 14.35
CA GLU A 73 6.74 11.62 13.49
C GLU A 73 6.96 11.24 12.02
N MET A 74 7.80 10.23 11.74
CA MET A 74 7.97 9.71 10.38
C MET A 74 6.64 9.19 9.81
N ARG A 75 5.87 8.43 10.59
CA ARG A 75 4.59 7.83 10.14
C ARG A 75 3.52 8.87 9.79
N LYS A 76 3.59 10.10 10.30
CA LYS A 76 2.71 11.20 9.87
C LYS A 76 2.89 11.56 8.39
N ASN A 77 4.06 11.27 7.83
CA ASN A 77 4.38 11.50 6.43
C ASN A 77 4.08 10.27 5.53
N VAL A 78 3.49 9.22 6.09
CA VAL A 78 3.13 8.00 5.38
C VAL A 78 1.65 7.73 5.54
N GLY A 79 0.89 7.86 4.47
CA GLY A 79 -0.51 7.44 4.46
C GLY A 79 -0.60 5.96 4.11
N VAL A 80 -1.41 5.20 4.84
CA VAL A 80 -1.59 3.77 4.59
C VAL A 80 -3.07 3.47 4.40
N LEU A 81 -3.41 2.92 3.23
CA LEU A 81 -4.71 2.29 2.98
C LEU A 81 -4.58 0.79 3.27
N LEU A 82 -5.18 0.34 4.35
CA LEU A 82 -5.15 -1.06 4.79
C LEU A 82 -6.12 -1.93 3.99
N GLN A 83 -5.82 -3.20 3.83
CA GLN A 83 -6.62 -4.21 3.14
C GLN A 83 -8.09 -4.24 3.65
N GLY A 84 -8.33 -4.13 4.94
CA GLY A 84 -9.67 -4.19 5.57
C GLY A 84 -10.35 -2.82 5.75
N ASN A 85 -9.97 -1.75 5.03
CA ASN A 85 -10.41 -0.37 5.20
C ASN A 85 -10.09 0.23 6.59
N GLY A 86 -10.21 -0.55 7.66
CA GLY A 86 -9.93 -0.16 9.04
C GLY A 86 -10.78 1.03 9.55
N LEU A 87 -11.99 1.24 9.01
CA LEU A 87 -12.89 2.29 9.49
C LEU A 87 -13.38 1.95 10.90
N LEU A 88 -13.43 2.96 11.76
CA LEU A 88 -14.02 2.83 13.08
C LEU A 88 -15.53 2.89 12.95
N THR A 89 -16.21 1.82 13.39
CA THR A 89 -17.65 1.63 13.23
C THR A 89 -18.50 2.59 14.06
N ASP A 90 -17.92 3.10 15.15
CA ASP A 90 -18.56 4.02 16.10
C ASP A 90 -18.29 5.50 15.77
N LEU A 91 -17.74 5.77 14.60
CA LEU A 91 -17.52 7.11 14.07
C LEU A 91 -18.18 7.25 12.70
N SER A 92 -18.77 8.43 12.45
CA SER A 92 -19.28 8.79 11.13
C SER A 92 -18.16 8.83 10.09
N VAL A 93 -18.50 8.96 8.82
CA VAL A 93 -17.57 9.14 7.71
C VAL A 93 -16.67 10.36 7.94
N ALA A 94 -17.26 11.51 8.30
CA ALA A 94 -16.50 12.73 8.58
C ALA A 94 -15.57 12.56 9.78
N GLU A 95 -16.03 11.90 10.84
CA GLU A 95 -15.22 11.65 12.04
C GLU A 95 -14.07 10.69 11.78
N ASN A 96 -14.26 9.64 10.97
CA ASN A 96 -13.18 8.77 10.52
C ASN A 96 -12.06 9.57 9.80
N VAL A 97 -12.42 10.48 8.90
CA VAL A 97 -11.45 11.32 8.18
C VAL A 97 -10.84 12.38 9.11
N ALA A 98 -11.59 12.90 10.08
CA ALA A 98 -11.13 13.88 11.06
C ALA A 98 -10.11 13.30 12.06
N LEU A 99 -10.17 12.00 12.33
CA LEU A 99 -9.42 11.35 13.40
C LEU A 99 -7.89 11.61 13.34
N PRO A 100 -7.19 11.43 12.20
CA PRO A 100 -5.76 11.75 12.12
C PRO A 100 -5.47 13.22 12.39
N LEU A 101 -6.31 14.13 11.89
CA LEU A 101 -6.16 15.56 12.10
C LEU A 101 -6.30 15.94 13.58
N ARG A 102 -7.32 15.42 14.27
CA ARG A 102 -7.52 15.64 15.72
C ARG A 102 -6.40 15.08 16.56
N THR A 103 -5.88 13.90 16.17
CA THR A 103 -4.83 13.21 16.93
C THR A 103 -3.46 13.86 16.77
N HIS A 104 -3.13 14.36 15.58
CA HIS A 104 -1.78 14.77 15.24
C HIS A 104 -1.59 16.27 15.00
N THR A 105 -2.67 17.06 15.05
CA THR A 105 -2.61 18.52 14.87
C THR A 105 -3.30 19.27 16.02
N ARG A 106 -3.09 20.58 16.08
CA ARG A 106 -3.80 21.49 17.01
C ARG A 106 -4.66 22.49 16.22
N LEU A 107 -5.23 22.06 15.11
CA LEU A 107 -6.06 22.92 14.25
C LEU A 107 -7.37 23.29 14.97
N PRO A 108 -7.83 24.55 14.86
CA PRO A 108 -9.15 24.96 15.29
C PRO A 108 -10.23 24.13 14.56
N GLU A 109 -11.31 23.77 15.28
CA GLU A 109 -12.37 22.91 14.74
C GLU A 109 -12.94 23.39 13.39
N PRO A 110 -13.20 24.71 13.16
CA PRO A 110 -13.69 25.16 11.84
C PRO A 110 -12.72 24.88 10.69
N VAL A 111 -11.40 24.95 10.95
CA VAL A 111 -10.37 24.63 9.95
C VAL A 111 -10.32 23.14 9.69
N LEU A 112 -10.36 22.33 10.75
CA LEU A 112 -10.38 20.87 10.67
C LEU A 112 -11.59 20.39 9.86
N GLN A 113 -12.80 20.90 10.14
CA GLN A 113 -14.00 20.56 9.41
C GLN A 113 -13.91 20.92 7.92
N ARG A 114 -13.29 22.04 7.59
CA ARG A 114 -13.07 22.42 6.19
C ARG A 114 -12.13 21.43 5.49
N LEU A 115 -11.03 21.03 6.13
CA LEU A 115 -10.10 20.03 5.59
C LEU A 115 -10.79 18.68 5.37
N VAL A 116 -11.58 18.21 6.34
CA VAL A 116 -12.37 16.97 6.23
C VAL A 116 -13.28 17.03 5.01
N ARG A 117 -14.01 18.12 4.84
CA ARG A 117 -14.90 18.32 3.67
C ARG A 117 -14.12 18.29 2.36
N MET A 118 -12.93 18.91 2.31
CA MET A 118 -12.05 18.87 1.13
C MET A 118 -11.58 17.44 0.81
N LYS A 119 -11.18 16.66 1.83
CA LYS A 119 -10.77 15.26 1.64
C LYS A 119 -11.93 14.39 1.15
N LEU A 120 -13.12 14.55 1.73
CA LEU A 120 -14.33 13.84 1.30
C LEU A 120 -14.76 14.25 -0.11
N HIS A 121 -14.63 15.51 -0.47
CA HIS A 121 -14.89 15.99 -1.82
C HIS A 121 -13.93 15.35 -2.83
N ALA A 122 -12.63 15.28 -2.51
CA ALA A 122 -11.60 14.68 -3.37
C ALA A 122 -11.89 13.21 -3.73
N VAL A 123 -12.54 12.47 -2.81
CA VAL A 123 -12.95 11.07 -3.04
C VAL A 123 -14.42 10.93 -3.48
N GLY A 124 -15.13 12.04 -3.71
CA GLY A 124 -16.52 12.06 -4.19
C GLY A 124 -17.54 11.59 -3.16
N LEU A 125 -17.30 11.80 -1.85
CA LEU A 125 -18.15 11.34 -0.76
C LEU A 125 -18.58 12.47 0.20
N LEU A 126 -18.54 13.72 -0.25
CA LEU A 126 -18.95 14.85 0.61
C LEU A 126 -20.40 14.73 1.08
N ALA A 127 -21.31 14.24 0.24
CA ALA A 127 -22.73 14.05 0.59
C ALA A 127 -22.96 12.93 1.63
N ALA A 128 -21.97 12.04 1.83
CA ALA A 128 -22.06 10.95 2.79
C ALA A 128 -21.30 11.26 4.10
N ALA A 129 -20.99 12.53 4.39
CA ALA A 129 -20.16 12.91 5.54
C ALA A 129 -20.74 12.44 6.89
N ASP A 130 -22.07 12.48 7.04
CA ASP A 130 -22.76 12.12 8.27
C ASP A 130 -23.19 10.63 8.32
N ALA A 131 -22.94 9.86 7.24
CA ALA A 131 -23.24 8.44 7.19
C ALA A 131 -22.31 7.63 8.11
N TRP A 132 -22.76 6.44 8.49
CA TRP A 132 -21.99 5.49 9.28
C TRP A 132 -21.33 4.44 8.37
N PRO A 133 -20.19 3.84 8.76
CA PRO A 133 -19.50 2.81 7.95
C PRO A 133 -20.41 1.65 7.52
N ARG A 134 -21.37 1.25 8.34
CA ARG A 134 -22.35 0.18 8.05
C ARG A 134 -23.34 0.51 6.92
N GLU A 135 -23.47 1.79 6.58
CA GLU A 135 -24.38 2.28 5.53
C GLU A 135 -23.69 2.41 4.18
N LEU A 136 -22.37 2.16 4.14
CA LEU A 136 -21.54 2.32 2.96
C LEU A 136 -21.44 1.02 2.15
N SER A 137 -21.43 1.15 0.82
CA SER A 137 -20.94 0.06 -0.03
C SER A 137 -19.43 -0.17 0.19
N GLY A 138 -18.91 -1.34 -0.21
CA GLY A 138 -17.48 -1.64 -0.11
C GLY A 138 -16.59 -0.60 -0.80
N GLY A 139 -16.98 -0.15 -2.00
CA GLY A 139 -16.27 0.91 -2.72
C GLY A 139 -16.36 2.29 -2.04
N MET A 140 -17.50 2.63 -1.41
CA MET A 140 -17.62 3.84 -0.60
C MET A 140 -16.72 3.77 0.64
N ALA A 141 -16.75 2.66 1.37
CA ALA A 141 -15.90 2.45 2.55
C ALA A 141 -14.40 2.54 2.19
N ARG A 142 -14.00 1.99 1.02
CA ARG A 142 -12.63 2.11 0.52
C ARG A 142 -12.24 3.56 0.26
N ARG A 143 -13.13 4.36 -0.36
CA ARG A 143 -12.88 5.79 -0.62
C ARG A 143 -12.82 6.62 0.67
N VAL A 144 -13.61 6.32 1.69
CA VAL A 144 -13.50 6.95 3.01
C VAL A 144 -12.15 6.63 3.66
N ALA A 145 -11.74 5.36 3.63
CA ALA A 145 -10.44 4.95 4.16
C ALA A 145 -9.27 5.65 3.44
N LEU A 146 -9.39 5.85 2.12
CA LEU A 146 -8.44 6.62 1.33
C LEU A 146 -8.42 8.10 1.76
N ALA A 147 -9.57 8.74 1.94
CA ALA A 147 -9.66 10.13 2.42
C ALA A 147 -9.01 10.28 3.80
N ARG A 148 -9.21 9.30 4.70
CA ARG A 148 -8.57 9.26 6.02
C ARG A 148 -7.05 9.10 5.93
N ALA A 149 -6.55 8.21 5.07
CA ALA A 149 -5.12 8.02 4.85
C ALA A 149 -4.44 9.30 4.32
N LEU A 150 -5.17 10.10 3.54
CA LEU A 150 -4.73 11.38 2.98
C LEU A 150 -4.93 12.57 3.93
N ALA A 151 -5.51 12.39 5.12
CA ALA A 151 -5.93 13.51 5.97
C ALA A 151 -4.77 14.44 6.37
N LEU A 152 -3.58 13.90 6.60
CA LEU A 152 -2.38 14.66 6.98
C LEU A 152 -1.53 15.14 5.79
N ASP A 153 -2.00 15.01 4.54
CA ASP A 153 -1.25 15.31 3.32
C ASP A 153 0.14 14.62 3.24
N PRO A 154 0.18 13.28 3.44
CA PRO A 154 1.44 12.56 3.44
C PRO A 154 2.08 12.57 2.04
N PRO A 155 3.41 12.79 1.92
CA PRO A 155 4.11 12.72 0.63
C PRO A 155 4.27 11.29 0.10
N LEU A 156 4.09 10.27 0.94
CA LEU A 156 4.12 8.85 0.56
C LEU A 156 2.79 8.18 0.90
N MET A 157 2.22 7.51 -0.09
CA MET A 157 1.03 6.67 0.08
C MET A 157 1.36 5.21 -0.15
N ILE A 158 0.90 4.35 0.76
CA ILE A 158 0.98 2.89 0.65
C ILE A 158 -0.43 2.34 0.57
N TYR A 159 -0.70 1.55 -0.46
CA TYR A 159 -1.99 0.88 -0.68
C TYR A 159 -1.78 -0.62 -0.54
N ASP A 160 -2.31 -1.20 0.53
CA ASP A 160 -2.25 -2.64 0.77
C ASP A 160 -3.52 -3.30 0.25
N GLU A 161 -3.39 -4.00 -0.88
CA GLU A 161 -4.47 -4.72 -1.56
C GLU A 161 -5.73 -3.84 -1.75
N PRO A 162 -5.63 -2.70 -2.47
CA PRO A 162 -6.71 -1.70 -2.53
C PRO A 162 -7.98 -2.20 -3.23
N LEU A 163 -7.90 -3.30 -3.99
CA LEU A 163 -9.01 -3.84 -4.79
C LEU A 163 -9.71 -5.03 -4.17
N THR A 164 -9.16 -5.61 -3.11
CA THR A 164 -9.72 -6.82 -2.47
C THR A 164 -11.17 -6.62 -2.04
N GLY A 165 -12.05 -7.51 -2.50
CA GLY A 165 -13.48 -7.51 -2.17
C GLY A 165 -14.32 -6.49 -2.94
N LEU A 166 -13.78 -5.87 -3.99
CA LEU A 166 -14.50 -4.96 -4.88
C LEU A 166 -14.87 -5.67 -6.18
N ASP A 167 -15.99 -5.27 -6.76
CA ASP A 167 -16.35 -5.63 -8.12
C ASP A 167 -15.47 -4.91 -9.15
N PRO A 168 -15.44 -5.34 -10.43
CA PRO A 168 -14.58 -4.73 -11.45
C PRO A 168 -14.83 -3.24 -11.68
N ILE A 169 -16.08 -2.77 -11.57
CA ILE A 169 -16.41 -1.34 -11.76
C ILE A 169 -15.86 -0.52 -10.59
N ALA A 170 -16.11 -0.97 -9.36
CA ALA A 170 -15.59 -0.32 -8.16
C ALA A 170 -14.05 -0.31 -8.16
N SER A 171 -13.42 -1.40 -8.62
CA SER A 171 -11.96 -1.50 -8.78
C SER A 171 -11.43 -0.45 -9.74
N GLY A 172 -12.03 -0.30 -10.91
CA GLY A 172 -11.68 0.74 -11.89
C GLY A 172 -11.82 2.16 -11.32
N VAL A 173 -12.88 2.42 -10.54
CA VAL A 173 -13.08 3.71 -9.87
C VAL A 173 -11.97 3.99 -8.85
N ILE A 174 -11.57 2.99 -8.05
CA ILE A 174 -10.49 3.15 -7.06
C ILE A 174 -9.14 3.39 -7.76
N MET A 175 -8.80 2.64 -8.81
CA MET A 175 -7.53 2.81 -9.53
C MET A 175 -7.47 4.20 -10.20
N SER A 176 -8.53 4.63 -10.87
CA SER A 176 -8.61 5.97 -11.44
C SER A 176 -8.51 7.07 -10.37
N LEU A 177 -9.07 6.84 -9.19
CA LEU A 177 -8.97 7.79 -8.07
C LEU A 177 -7.53 7.87 -7.54
N ILE A 178 -6.86 6.74 -7.35
CA ILE A 178 -5.44 6.68 -6.93
C ILE A 178 -4.58 7.46 -7.93
N GLN A 179 -4.72 7.21 -9.21
CA GLN A 179 -3.98 7.91 -10.26
C GLN A 179 -4.20 9.43 -10.20
N ARG A 180 -5.46 9.89 -10.21
CA ARG A 180 -5.77 11.32 -10.13
C ARG A 180 -5.22 12.00 -8.89
N LEU A 181 -5.27 11.33 -7.73
CA LEU A 181 -4.72 11.87 -6.48
C LEU A 181 -3.19 11.94 -6.54
N ASN A 182 -2.54 10.92 -7.10
CA ASN A 182 -1.10 10.92 -7.31
C ASN A 182 -0.67 12.12 -8.17
N ASP A 183 -1.31 12.29 -9.33
CA ASP A 183 -1.01 13.35 -10.29
C ASP A 183 -1.28 14.74 -9.70
N SER A 184 -2.43 14.93 -9.05
CA SER A 184 -2.85 16.24 -8.56
C SER A 184 -2.11 16.70 -7.30
N LEU A 185 -1.64 15.77 -6.46
CA LEU A 185 -0.96 16.06 -5.20
C LEU A 185 0.56 15.81 -5.26
N GLY A 186 1.08 15.29 -6.37
CA GLY A 186 2.49 14.94 -6.52
C GLY A 186 2.95 13.86 -5.54
N LEU A 187 2.08 12.88 -5.25
CA LEU A 187 2.35 11.83 -4.28
C LEU A 187 3.40 10.85 -4.82
N THR A 188 4.13 10.24 -3.90
CA THR A 188 4.82 8.98 -4.18
C THR A 188 3.94 7.85 -3.71
N SER A 189 3.65 6.85 -4.56
CA SER A 189 2.67 5.81 -4.27
C SER A 189 3.25 4.42 -4.43
N ILE A 190 2.97 3.53 -3.46
CA ILE A 190 3.30 2.11 -3.51
C ILE A 190 1.99 1.34 -3.46
N ILE A 191 1.71 0.55 -4.48
CA ILE A 191 0.53 -0.31 -4.54
C ILE A 191 0.98 -1.75 -4.39
N VAL A 192 0.65 -2.37 -3.26
CA VAL A 192 0.83 -3.81 -3.07
C VAL A 192 -0.42 -4.51 -3.54
N SER A 193 -0.28 -5.40 -4.51
CA SER A 193 -1.43 -6.10 -5.09
C SER A 193 -1.06 -7.44 -5.72
N HIS A 194 -2.05 -8.30 -5.88
CA HIS A 194 -2.03 -9.46 -6.76
C HIS A 194 -2.93 -9.26 -8.00
N HIS A 195 -3.65 -8.14 -8.08
CA HIS A 195 -4.49 -7.74 -9.21
C HIS A 195 -3.65 -7.03 -10.28
N VAL A 196 -2.94 -7.83 -11.09
CA VAL A 196 -1.95 -7.33 -12.04
C VAL A 196 -2.58 -6.44 -13.11
N HIS A 197 -3.64 -6.92 -13.74
CA HIS A 197 -4.27 -6.27 -14.90
C HIS A 197 -4.87 -4.90 -14.57
N GLU A 198 -5.41 -4.75 -13.37
CA GLU A 198 -6.00 -3.49 -12.90
C GLU A 198 -4.93 -2.52 -12.40
N THR A 199 -3.79 -3.04 -11.89
CA THR A 199 -2.77 -2.20 -11.26
C THR A 199 -1.76 -1.64 -12.25
N LEU A 200 -1.27 -2.46 -13.19
CA LEU A 200 -0.22 -2.04 -14.13
C LEU A 200 -0.54 -0.79 -14.96
N PRO A 201 -1.78 -0.58 -15.45
CA PRO A 201 -2.08 0.56 -16.32
C PRO A 201 -1.83 1.94 -15.71
N ILE A 202 -1.76 2.05 -14.39
CA ILE A 202 -1.53 3.33 -13.70
C ILE A 202 -0.12 3.45 -13.09
N CYS A 203 0.73 2.44 -13.27
CA CYS A 203 2.03 2.40 -12.62
C CYS A 203 3.15 2.86 -13.55
N ASP A 204 4.13 3.57 -12.98
CA ASP A 204 5.38 3.95 -13.64
C ASP A 204 6.44 2.82 -13.53
N GLN A 205 6.36 2.05 -12.44
CA GLN A 205 7.29 0.96 -12.13
C GLN A 205 6.54 -0.24 -11.58
N ALA A 206 6.99 -1.43 -11.95
CA ALA A 206 6.51 -2.70 -11.42
C ALA A 206 7.66 -3.53 -10.84
N VAL A 207 7.40 -4.10 -9.67
CA VAL A 207 8.33 -4.99 -8.96
C VAL A 207 7.59 -6.28 -8.63
N VAL A 208 8.17 -7.43 -8.96
CA VAL A 208 7.59 -8.73 -8.61
C VAL A 208 8.43 -9.38 -7.52
N ILE A 209 7.78 -9.73 -6.41
CA ILE A 209 8.40 -10.44 -5.28
C ILE A 209 7.96 -11.90 -5.32
N ALA A 210 8.94 -12.79 -5.42
CA ALA A 210 8.76 -14.23 -5.29
C ALA A 210 10.04 -14.88 -4.75
N ASN A 211 9.96 -16.12 -4.26
CA ASN A 211 11.10 -16.87 -3.75
C ASN A 211 11.98 -16.09 -2.75
N ALA A 212 11.33 -15.31 -1.89
CA ALA A 212 11.95 -14.46 -0.87
C ALA A 212 12.81 -13.29 -1.41
N GLY A 213 12.69 -12.92 -2.68
CA GLY A 213 13.44 -11.83 -3.30
C GLY A 213 12.67 -11.10 -4.38
N ILE A 214 13.30 -10.08 -4.96
CA ILE A 214 12.79 -9.42 -6.16
C ILE A 214 13.23 -10.26 -7.38
N VAL A 215 12.26 -10.73 -8.15
CA VAL A 215 12.48 -11.52 -9.37
C VAL A 215 12.33 -10.66 -10.63
N PHE A 216 11.71 -9.50 -10.50
CA PHE A 216 11.60 -8.52 -11.58
C PHE A 216 11.51 -7.10 -10.98
N SER A 217 12.15 -6.14 -11.65
CA SER A 217 12.01 -4.70 -11.40
C SER A 217 12.21 -3.96 -12.72
N GLY A 218 11.22 -3.18 -13.15
CA GLY A 218 11.26 -2.45 -14.42
C GLY A 218 9.94 -1.73 -14.68
N THR A 219 9.74 -1.28 -15.91
CA THR A 219 8.48 -0.67 -16.36
C THR A 219 7.38 -1.71 -16.53
N PRO A 220 6.09 -1.31 -16.55
CA PRO A 220 4.97 -2.20 -16.87
C PRO A 220 5.13 -2.91 -18.22
N ASP A 221 5.64 -2.21 -19.24
CA ASP A 221 5.85 -2.78 -20.59
C ASP A 221 6.94 -3.85 -20.56
N GLU A 222 8.06 -3.60 -19.87
CA GLU A 222 9.14 -4.59 -19.69
C GLU A 222 8.64 -5.81 -18.91
N LEU A 223 7.76 -5.61 -17.92
CA LEU A 223 7.15 -6.71 -17.18
C LEU A 223 6.29 -7.58 -18.10
N GLN A 224 5.45 -6.96 -18.93
CA GLN A 224 4.59 -7.69 -19.88
C GLN A 224 5.39 -8.43 -20.96
N ALA A 225 6.54 -7.87 -21.37
CA ALA A 225 7.44 -8.49 -22.34
C ALA A 225 8.38 -9.55 -21.72
N SER A 226 8.34 -9.75 -20.40
CA SER A 226 9.24 -10.66 -19.70
C SER A 226 9.11 -12.10 -20.21
N THR A 227 10.26 -12.72 -20.48
CA THR A 227 10.36 -14.14 -20.86
C THR A 227 10.66 -15.06 -19.67
N ASP A 228 10.87 -14.52 -18.48
CA ASP A 228 11.11 -15.30 -17.26
C ASP A 228 9.90 -16.18 -16.95
N PRO A 229 10.06 -17.51 -16.81
CA PRO A 229 8.96 -18.43 -16.62
C PRO A 229 8.13 -18.15 -15.33
N LEU A 230 8.78 -17.68 -14.26
CA LEU A 230 8.12 -17.35 -13.00
C LEU A 230 7.26 -16.09 -13.14
N VAL A 231 7.82 -15.06 -13.77
CA VAL A 231 7.10 -13.82 -14.04
C VAL A 231 5.90 -14.08 -14.94
N ARG A 232 6.08 -14.87 -16.01
CA ARG A 232 4.99 -15.25 -16.94
C ARG A 232 3.91 -16.06 -16.25
N GLN A 233 4.28 -17.04 -15.41
CA GLN A 233 3.30 -17.82 -14.64
C GLN A 233 2.44 -16.90 -13.79
N PHE A 234 3.08 -15.96 -13.07
CA PHE A 234 2.36 -15.02 -12.21
C PHE A 234 1.46 -14.06 -13.00
N LEU A 235 1.96 -13.48 -14.10
CA LEU A 235 1.22 -12.53 -14.93
C LEU A 235 -0.03 -13.15 -15.57
N HIS A 236 0.08 -14.39 -16.06
CA HIS A 236 -0.98 -15.05 -16.81
C HIS A 236 -1.81 -16.03 -15.97
N GLY A 237 -1.52 -16.15 -14.65
CA GLY A 237 -2.24 -17.05 -13.75
C GLY A 237 -2.12 -18.53 -14.18
N GLN A 238 -0.99 -18.94 -14.76
CA GLN A 238 -0.79 -20.31 -15.23
C GLN A 238 -0.72 -21.27 -14.03
N PRO A 239 -1.48 -22.37 -14.03
CA PRO A 239 -1.48 -23.33 -12.92
C PRO A 239 -0.13 -24.05 -12.78
N ASP A 240 0.53 -24.35 -13.89
CA ASP A 240 1.82 -25.02 -13.94
C ASP A 240 2.97 -24.05 -14.13
N GLY A 241 4.06 -24.22 -13.37
CA GLY A 241 5.25 -23.39 -13.49
C GLY A 241 6.14 -23.39 -12.24
N PRO A 242 7.14 -22.51 -12.18
CA PRO A 242 8.10 -22.44 -11.08
C PRO A 242 7.48 -22.08 -9.71
N ILE A 243 6.30 -21.45 -9.67
CA ILE A 243 5.56 -21.18 -8.44
C ILE A 243 4.67 -22.37 -8.16
N PRO A 244 4.96 -23.22 -7.13
CA PRO A 244 4.13 -24.38 -6.82
C PRO A 244 2.76 -23.94 -6.27
N PHE A 245 1.69 -24.45 -6.87
CA PHE A 245 0.32 -24.21 -6.39
C PHE A 245 0.02 -25.00 -5.11
N ASP A 246 0.48 -26.25 -5.03
CA ASP A 246 0.36 -27.16 -3.88
C ASP A 246 1.66 -27.20 -3.07
N ALA A 247 2.08 -26.10 -2.49
CA ALA A 247 3.05 -26.18 -1.41
C ALA A 247 2.37 -26.87 -0.23
N ALA A 248 2.60 -28.17 -0.04
CA ALA A 248 2.21 -28.90 1.17
C ALA A 248 2.52 -28.05 2.40
N PRO A 249 1.65 -28.00 3.43
CA PRO A 249 1.89 -27.18 4.61
C PRO A 249 3.27 -27.54 5.14
N ARG A 250 4.21 -26.59 4.97
CA ARG A 250 5.62 -26.79 5.36
C ARG A 250 5.62 -27.23 6.82
N ALA A 251 6.06 -28.48 7.07
CA ALA A 251 6.03 -29.11 8.37
C ALA A 251 6.41 -28.13 9.48
N ARG A 252 5.54 -28.00 10.47
CA ARG A 252 5.87 -27.33 11.73
C ARG A 252 7.04 -28.13 12.30
N VAL A 253 8.23 -27.56 12.26
CA VAL A 253 9.34 -28.09 13.05
C VAL A 253 8.96 -27.83 14.50
N ALA A 254 8.83 -28.92 15.25
CA ALA A 254 8.50 -28.96 16.68
C ALA A 254 9.56 -28.25 17.52
#